data_50dc64cd406886c01aa9ef97f8447a24
#
_entry.id   50dc64cd406886c01aa9ef97f8447a24
#
_cell.length_a   1.000
_cell.length_b   1.000
_cell.length_c   1.000
_cell.angle_alpha   90.00
_cell.angle_beta   90.00
_cell.angle_gamma   90.00
#
_symmetry.space_group_name_H-M   'P 1'
#
loop_
_entity.id
_entity.type
_entity.pdbx_description
1 polymer ?
#
loop_
_entity_poly.entity_id
_entity_poly.type
_entity_poly.pdbx_seq_one_letter_code
_entity_poly.pdbx_strand_id
1 'polypeptide(L)'
;MSLRMPSPEFVKARREGIPIFNNGDNRTILVAGHFEFDYQSLHPFLKDLPPIIHIRQYVTENQLLVKEVTQLMLEELNNEKPGSGVMLKCLSEIMFVNIIRAYLEQAEPGSGFLSALNDQRISKALKLIQDSPQNNWTLESLALEIGMSRSVFFNQFKKLVHETPLSYLTNWRIRQAQKLLMMSNSNISEIAVSVGYQSEAAFNRIFKSKTGQTPAVYRRSKLLK
;
A
#
# COMPACT_ATOMS: atom_id res chain seq x y z
N MET A 1 4.55 17.58 3.27
CA MET A 1 3.62 17.95 4.36
C MET A 1 4.22 17.40 5.64
N SER A 2 4.71 18.25 6.51
CA SER A 2 5.43 17.86 7.74
C SER A 2 4.37 17.42 8.77
N LEU A 3 4.37 16.16 9.12
CA LEU A 3 3.63 15.68 10.30
C LEU A 3 4.31 16.30 11.53
N ARG A 4 3.60 17.23 12.19
CA ARG A 4 4.06 17.73 13.49
C ARG A 4 4.02 16.58 14.48
N MET A 5 5.16 16.23 15.03
CA MET A 5 5.26 15.36 16.19
C MET A 5 4.39 15.94 17.31
N PRO A 6 3.69 15.12 18.09
CA PRO A 6 2.97 15.62 19.25
C PRO A 6 3.92 16.36 20.19
N SER A 7 3.46 17.45 20.79
CA SER A 7 4.30 18.23 21.69
C SER A 7 4.83 17.37 22.85
N PRO A 8 6.00 17.69 23.42
CA PRO A 8 6.52 16.98 24.61
C PRO A 8 5.50 16.97 25.77
N GLU A 9 4.71 18.02 25.90
CA GLU A 9 3.62 18.13 26.89
C GLU A 9 2.50 17.13 26.64
N PHE A 10 2.13 16.90 25.37
CA PHE A 10 1.15 15.88 24.99
C PHE A 10 1.62 14.47 25.35
N VAL A 11 2.89 14.16 25.08
CA VAL A 11 3.50 12.85 25.40
C VAL A 11 3.57 12.65 26.91
N LYS A 12 3.91 13.71 27.66
CA LYS A 12 3.98 13.70 29.12
C LYS A 12 2.60 13.49 29.73
N ALA A 13 1.60 14.29 29.33
CA ALA A 13 0.23 14.17 29.80
C ALA A 13 -0.36 12.77 29.56
N ARG A 14 -0.05 12.16 28.40
CA ARG A 14 -0.46 10.77 28.08
C ARG A 14 0.16 9.74 29.04
N ARG A 15 1.46 9.88 29.38
CA ARG A 15 2.15 8.99 30.34
C ARG A 15 1.60 9.14 31.77
N GLU A 16 1.17 10.33 32.13
CA GLU A 16 0.66 10.66 33.46
C GLU A 16 -0.86 10.46 33.58
N GLY A 17 -1.54 10.02 32.51
CA GLY A 17 -2.99 9.83 32.48
C GLY A 17 -3.81 11.12 32.65
N ILE A 18 -3.18 12.27 32.40
CA ILE A 18 -3.82 13.58 32.54
C ILE A 18 -4.73 13.82 31.33
N PRO A 19 -6.03 14.12 31.50
CA PRO A 19 -6.91 14.46 30.39
C PRO A 19 -6.44 15.75 29.72
N ILE A 20 -6.15 15.69 28.41
CA ILE A 20 -5.64 16.84 27.64
C ILE A 20 -6.78 17.83 27.29
N PHE A 21 -8.01 17.32 27.27
CA PHE A 21 -9.22 18.11 27.08
C PHE A 21 -10.24 17.70 28.14
N ASN A 22 -10.59 18.63 29.01
CA ASN A 22 -11.61 18.41 30.05
C ASN A 22 -12.78 19.36 29.79
N ASN A 23 -13.84 18.86 29.17
CA ASN A 23 -15.08 19.58 28.92
C ASN A 23 -16.26 18.88 29.67
N GLY A 24 -16.16 18.74 30.96
CA GLY A 24 -17.20 18.13 31.77
C GLY A 24 -17.13 16.60 31.85
N ASP A 25 -18.23 15.93 32.20
CA ASP A 25 -18.31 14.49 32.48
C ASP A 25 -18.19 13.56 31.23
N ASN A 26 -18.18 14.12 30.02
CA ASN A 26 -18.03 13.36 28.77
C ASN A 26 -16.56 13.08 28.48
N ARG A 27 -16.13 11.84 28.75
CA ARG A 27 -14.79 11.38 28.37
C ARG A 27 -14.78 10.90 26.92
N THR A 28 -13.87 11.47 26.10
CA THR A 28 -13.56 10.98 24.75
C THR A 28 -12.24 10.25 24.79
N ILE A 29 -12.21 9.01 24.33
CA ILE A 29 -10.99 8.23 24.18
C ILE A 29 -10.54 8.35 22.74
N LEU A 30 -9.30 8.79 22.51
CA LEU A 30 -8.68 8.89 21.22
C LEU A 30 -7.54 7.87 21.10
N VAL A 31 -7.59 7.02 20.07
CA VAL A 31 -6.46 6.16 19.68
C VAL A 31 -5.79 6.79 18.46
N ALA A 32 -4.50 7.06 18.55
CA ALA A 32 -3.72 7.60 17.45
C ALA A 32 -2.58 6.65 17.09
N GLY A 33 -2.36 6.45 15.79
CA GLY A 33 -1.27 5.67 15.24
C GLY A 33 -0.75 6.32 13.95
N HIS A 34 0.39 5.86 13.46
CA HIS A 34 0.93 6.31 12.18
C HIS A 34 1.51 5.12 11.43
N PHE A 35 1.50 5.22 10.08
CA PHE A 35 2.13 4.27 9.19
C PHE A 35 3.28 4.97 8.45
N GLU A 36 4.44 4.35 8.47
CA GLU A 36 5.57 4.79 7.67
C GLU A 36 5.66 3.91 6.42
N PHE A 37 5.67 4.56 5.26
CA PHE A 37 5.84 3.89 3.98
C PHE A 37 7.19 4.27 3.37
N ASP A 38 7.93 3.29 2.87
CA ASP A 38 9.14 3.56 2.09
C ASP A 38 8.73 4.33 0.82
N TYR A 39 9.15 5.59 0.72
CA TYR A 39 8.80 6.50 -0.36
C TYR A 39 9.21 5.96 -1.74
N GLN A 40 10.27 5.15 -1.82
CA GLN A 40 10.74 4.54 -3.06
C GLN A 40 9.88 3.37 -3.52
N SER A 41 9.17 2.74 -2.58
CA SER A 41 8.28 1.58 -2.82
C SER A 41 6.80 1.96 -2.79
N LEU A 42 6.47 3.25 -2.74
CA LEU A 42 5.10 3.72 -2.53
C LEU A 42 4.17 3.18 -3.62
N HIS A 43 3.18 2.40 -3.20
CA HIS A 43 2.17 1.90 -4.14
C HIS A 43 1.36 3.08 -4.71
N PRO A 44 1.03 3.10 -6.03
CA PRO A 44 0.31 4.20 -6.66
C PRO A 44 -0.96 4.62 -5.91
N PHE A 45 -1.70 3.68 -5.31
CA PHE A 45 -2.95 3.98 -4.60
C PHE A 45 -2.78 4.96 -3.43
N LEU A 46 -1.61 4.98 -2.77
CA LEU A 46 -1.35 5.91 -1.66
C LEU A 46 -1.30 7.37 -2.11
N LYS A 47 -0.99 7.61 -3.40
CA LYS A 47 -1.00 8.96 -3.97
C LYS A 47 -2.40 9.48 -4.26
N ASP A 48 -3.35 8.57 -4.45
CA ASP A 48 -4.75 8.87 -4.77
C ASP A 48 -5.62 8.96 -3.52
N LEU A 49 -5.07 8.64 -2.33
CA LEU A 49 -5.80 8.81 -1.09
C LEU A 49 -6.05 10.30 -0.81
N PRO A 50 -7.26 10.67 -0.41
CA PRO A 50 -7.54 12.03 0.04
C PRO A 50 -6.71 12.35 1.30
N PRO A 51 -6.45 13.62 1.58
CA PRO A 51 -5.69 14.03 2.76
C PRO A 51 -6.36 13.61 4.09
N ILE A 52 -7.66 13.35 4.06
CA ILE A 52 -8.45 12.88 5.21
C ILE A 52 -9.49 11.88 4.72
N ILE A 53 -9.52 10.72 5.34
CA ILE A 53 -10.60 9.74 5.20
C ILE A 53 -11.42 9.82 6.49
N HIS A 54 -12.70 10.17 6.37
CA HIS A 54 -13.60 10.25 7.50
C HIS A 54 -14.71 9.20 7.38
N ILE A 55 -14.73 8.24 8.28
CA ILE A 55 -15.78 7.21 8.37
C ILE A 55 -16.77 7.66 9.46
N ARG A 56 -17.92 8.15 9.00
CA ARG A 56 -18.92 8.79 9.90
C ARG A 56 -19.94 7.82 10.48
N GLN A 57 -20.22 6.74 9.78
CA GLN A 57 -21.25 5.77 10.16
C GLN A 57 -20.68 4.36 10.07
N TYR A 58 -21.11 3.50 10.95
CA TYR A 58 -20.73 2.09 10.99
C TYR A 58 -21.92 1.23 10.52
N VAL A 59 -22.27 1.35 9.23
CA VAL A 59 -23.44 0.69 8.63
C VAL A 59 -23.02 -0.51 7.79
N THR A 60 -21.93 -0.40 7.05
CA THR A 60 -21.41 -1.49 6.22
C THR A 60 -20.51 -2.44 7.04
N GLU A 61 -20.31 -3.66 6.53
CA GLU A 61 -19.45 -4.66 7.17
C GLU A 61 -18.03 -4.13 7.43
N ASN A 62 -17.42 -3.46 6.44
CA ASN A 62 -16.07 -2.92 6.60
C ASN A 62 -16.02 -1.77 7.62
N GLN A 63 -17.07 -0.97 7.73
CA GLN A 63 -17.17 0.08 8.75
C GLN A 63 -17.34 -0.49 10.16
N LEU A 64 -18.13 -1.56 10.32
CA LEU A 64 -18.26 -2.28 11.57
C LEU A 64 -16.92 -2.90 12.01
N LEU A 65 -16.17 -3.48 11.08
CA LEU A 65 -14.83 -4.01 11.35
C LEU A 65 -13.85 -2.93 11.84
N VAL A 66 -13.92 -1.70 11.31
CA VAL A 66 -13.12 -0.57 11.83
C VAL A 66 -13.43 -0.33 13.31
N LYS A 67 -14.71 -0.36 13.70
CA LYS A 67 -15.14 -0.20 15.10
C LYS A 67 -14.63 -1.34 15.98
N GLU A 68 -14.79 -2.58 15.54
CA GLU A 68 -14.35 -3.77 16.29
C GLU A 68 -12.84 -3.80 16.50
N VAL A 69 -12.07 -3.52 15.44
CA VAL A 69 -10.60 -3.44 15.53
C VAL A 69 -10.17 -2.32 16.47
N THR A 70 -10.87 -1.17 16.46
CA THR A 70 -10.60 -0.08 17.41
C THR A 70 -10.80 -0.54 18.84
N GLN A 71 -11.89 -1.30 19.11
CA GLN A 71 -12.16 -1.84 20.44
C GLN A 71 -11.07 -2.81 20.88
N LEU A 72 -10.66 -3.74 20.02
CA LEU A 72 -9.56 -4.66 20.31
C LEU A 72 -8.23 -3.93 20.59
N MET A 73 -7.93 -2.86 19.84
CA MET A 73 -6.75 -2.03 20.11
C MET A 73 -6.81 -1.35 21.48
N LEU A 74 -7.97 -0.85 21.87
CA LEU A 74 -8.18 -0.26 23.19
C LEU A 74 -8.00 -1.29 24.32
N GLU A 75 -8.54 -2.49 24.17
CA GLU A 75 -8.38 -3.57 25.14
C GLU A 75 -6.92 -3.99 25.28
N GLU A 76 -6.19 -4.10 24.16
CA GLU A 76 -4.78 -4.46 24.16
C GLU A 76 -3.91 -3.37 24.80
N LEU A 77 -4.21 -2.09 24.53
CA LEU A 77 -3.51 -0.94 25.14
C LEU A 77 -3.72 -0.86 26.67
N ASN A 78 -4.89 -1.28 27.15
CA ASN A 78 -5.22 -1.20 28.58
C ASN A 78 -4.67 -2.39 29.39
N ASN A 79 -4.42 -3.53 28.76
CA ASN A 79 -4.08 -4.77 29.47
C ASN A 79 -2.57 -5.07 29.57
N GLU A 80 -1.72 -4.37 28.82
CA GLU A 80 -0.25 -4.50 28.79
C GLU A 80 0.27 -5.96 28.82
N LYS A 81 -0.39 -6.86 28.08
CA LYS A 81 -0.05 -8.28 28.04
C LYS A 81 1.27 -8.53 27.30
N PRO A 82 2.00 -9.61 27.61
CA PRO A 82 3.13 -10.02 26.79
C PRO A 82 2.73 -10.17 25.32
N GLY A 83 3.45 -9.54 24.41
CA GLY A 83 3.14 -9.54 22.96
C GLY A 83 2.22 -8.41 22.49
N SER A 84 1.76 -7.50 23.37
CA SER A 84 0.91 -6.37 23.00
C SER A 84 1.44 -5.56 21.81
N GLY A 85 2.76 -5.31 21.76
CA GLY A 85 3.36 -4.58 20.63
C GLY A 85 3.16 -5.28 19.27
N VAL A 86 3.26 -6.61 19.24
CA VAL A 86 3.02 -7.41 18.02
C VAL A 86 1.53 -7.38 17.67
N MET A 87 0.66 -7.58 18.66
CA MET A 87 -0.78 -7.55 18.48
C MET A 87 -1.25 -6.19 17.93
N LEU A 88 -0.82 -5.09 18.55
CA LEU A 88 -1.15 -3.73 18.10
C LEU A 88 -0.66 -3.45 16.68
N LYS A 89 0.52 -3.96 16.30
CA LYS A 89 0.99 -3.86 14.92
C LYS A 89 0.07 -4.58 13.95
N CYS A 90 -0.29 -5.83 14.22
CA CYS A 90 -1.22 -6.59 13.37
C CYS A 90 -2.60 -5.91 13.28
N LEU A 91 -3.15 -5.46 14.41
CA LEU A 91 -4.42 -4.74 14.45
C LEU A 91 -4.36 -3.43 13.66
N SER A 92 -3.22 -2.72 13.69
CA SER A 92 -3.03 -1.50 12.88
C SER A 92 -3.05 -1.80 11.39
N GLU A 93 -2.40 -2.89 10.94
CA GLU A 93 -2.42 -3.31 9.53
C GLU A 93 -3.85 -3.69 9.09
N ILE A 94 -4.59 -4.43 9.92
CA ILE A 94 -6.00 -4.77 9.69
C ILE A 94 -6.85 -3.49 9.62
N MET A 95 -6.67 -2.57 10.57
CA MET A 95 -7.35 -1.28 10.62
C MET A 95 -7.15 -0.50 9.32
N PHE A 96 -5.90 -0.38 8.86
CA PHE A 96 -5.57 0.32 7.61
C PHE A 96 -6.33 -0.25 6.40
N VAL A 97 -6.31 -1.58 6.25
CA VAL A 97 -7.03 -2.25 5.14
C VAL A 97 -8.54 -1.97 5.21
N ASN A 98 -9.15 -2.06 6.41
CA ASN A 98 -10.59 -1.83 6.57
C ASN A 98 -10.99 -0.36 6.37
N ILE A 99 -10.13 0.60 6.76
CA ILE A 99 -10.33 2.02 6.44
C ILE A 99 -10.36 2.26 4.94
N ILE A 100 -9.43 1.66 4.18
CA ILE A 100 -9.40 1.77 2.72
C ILE A 100 -10.64 1.12 2.09
N ARG A 101 -11.05 -0.07 2.55
CA ARG A 101 -12.28 -0.73 2.06
C ARG A 101 -13.53 0.10 2.34
N ALA A 102 -13.68 0.60 3.57
CA ALA A 102 -14.80 1.46 3.94
C ALA A 102 -14.82 2.78 3.14
N TYR A 103 -13.65 3.32 2.83
CA TYR A 103 -13.54 4.49 1.96
C TYR A 103 -14.00 4.16 0.53
N LEU A 104 -13.58 3.02 -0.03
CA LEU A 104 -13.98 2.59 -1.38
C LEU A 104 -15.49 2.37 -1.51
N GLU A 105 -16.16 1.93 -0.45
CA GLU A 105 -17.64 1.78 -0.42
C GLU A 105 -18.39 3.12 -0.46
N GLN A 106 -17.76 4.20 0.04
CA GLN A 106 -18.34 5.54 0.10
C GLN A 106 -17.90 6.44 -1.06
N ALA A 107 -16.78 6.06 -1.74
CA ALA A 107 -16.21 6.88 -2.79
C ALA A 107 -17.10 6.86 -4.05
N GLU A 108 -17.44 8.05 -4.54
CA GLU A 108 -18.07 8.19 -5.85
C GLU A 108 -17.18 7.60 -6.95
N PRO A 109 -17.77 7.00 -8.00
CA PRO A 109 -17.02 6.52 -9.17
C PRO A 109 -16.22 7.67 -9.79
N GLY A 110 -14.92 7.67 -9.57
CA GLY A 110 -14.02 8.74 -10.01
C GLY A 110 -12.95 8.25 -10.98
N SER A 111 -11.87 8.99 -11.04
CA SER A 111 -10.61 8.59 -11.66
C SER A 111 -9.62 8.22 -10.55
N GLY A 112 -8.55 7.49 -10.92
CA GLY A 112 -7.49 7.13 -10.00
C GLY A 112 -7.47 5.64 -9.65
N PHE A 113 -6.40 5.23 -8.99
CA PHE A 113 -6.10 3.83 -8.70
C PHE A 113 -7.18 3.15 -7.84
N LEU A 114 -7.79 3.89 -6.93
CA LEU A 114 -8.87 3.35 -6.09
C LEU A 114 -10.12 3.00 -6.93
N SER A 115 -10.46 3.83 -7.92
CA SER A 115 -11.53 3.52 -8.88
C SER A 115 -11.15 2.33 -9.78
N ALA A 116 -9.85 2.14 -10.06
CA ALA A 116 -9.38 0.95 -10.78
C ALA A 116 -9.60 -0.34 -9.98
N LEU A 117 -9.51 -0.31 -8.65
CA LEU A 117 -9.80 -1.47 -7.79
C LEU A 117 -11.29 -1.83 -7.76
N ASN A 118 -12.18 -0.85 -7.90
CA ASN A 118 -13.62 -1.06 -7.99
C ASN A 118 -14.11 -1.47 -9.39
N ASP A 119 -13.33 -1.20 -10.44
CA ASP A 119 -13.63 -1.67 -11.79
C ASP A 119 -13.24 -3.15 -11.92
N GLN A 120 -14.22 -4.05 -12.09
CA GLN A 120 -14.02 -5.50 -12.13
C GLN A 120 -13.00 -5.95 -13.18
N ARG A 121 -12.95 -5.30 -14.34
CA ARG A 121 -12.05 -5.68 -15.44
C ARG A 121 -10.65 -5.15 -15.19
N ILE A 122 -10.51 -3.89 -14.79
CA ILE A 122 -9.22 -3.28 -14.52
C ILE A 122 -8.58 -3.88 -13.27
N SER A 123 -9.35 -4.16 -12.20
CA SER A 123 -8.85 -4.85 -11.01
C SER A 123 -8.37 -6.27 -11.34
N LYS A 124 -9.07 -6.99 -12.22
CA LYS A 124 -8.60 -8.30 -12.72
C LYS A 124 -7.28 -8.16 -13.48
N ALA A 125 -7.12 -7.14 -14.34
CA ALA A 125 -5.86 -6.91 -15.04
C ALA A 125 -4.71 -6.58 -14.08
N LEU A 126 -4.97 -5.73 -13.08
CA LEU A 126 -3.99 -5.42 -12.03
C LEU A 126 -3.57 -6.69 -11.28
N LYS A 127 -4.52 -7.54 -10.91
CA LYS A 127 -4.26 -8.81 -10.24
C LYS A 127 -3.42 -9.74 -11.10
N LEU A 128 -3.73 -9.93 -12.38
CA LEU A 128 -2.94 -10.75 -13.31
C LEU A 128 -1.48 -10.28 -13.38
N ILE A 129 -1.25 -8.98 -13.47
CA ILE A 129 0.09 -8.40 -13.49
C ILE A 129 0.82 -8.62 -12.15
N GLN A 130 0.11 -8.49 -11.03
CA GLN A 130 0.69 -8.60 -9.68
C GLN A 130 1.01 -10.05 -9.30
N ASP A 131 0.12 -10.98 -9.62
CA ASP A 131 0.25 -12.40 -9.27
C ASP A 131 1.28 -13.12 -10.16
N SER A 132 1.42 -12.68 -11.41
CA SER A 132 2.29 -13.35 -12.40
C SER A 132 3.11 -12.35 -13.23
N PRO A 133 3.95 -11.52 -12.60
CA PRO A 133 4.73 -10.50 -13.31
C PRO A 133 5.76 -11.09 -14.27
N GLN A 134 6.19 -12.34 -14.04
CA GLN A 134 7.15 -13.06 -14.89
C GLN A 134 6.58 -13.45 -16.26
N ASN A 135 5.26 -13.50 -16.42
CA ASN A 135 4.64 -13.84 -17.70
C ASN A 135 4.90 -12.78 -18.76
N ASN A 136 4.99 -13.23 -20.03
CA ASN A 136 5.17 -12.33 -21.18
C ASN A 136 3.86 -11.59 -21.52
N TRP A 137 3.38 -10.79 -20.58
CA TRP A 137 2.18 -9.99 -20.78
C TRP A 137 2.37 -8.97 -21.89
N THR A 138 1.45 -8.99 -22.86
CA THR A 138 1.27 -7.94 -23.87
C THR A 138 -0.03 -7.20 -23.59
N LEU A 139 -0.21 -6.05 -24.25
CA LEU A 139 -1.46 -5.32 -24.17
C LEU A 139 -2.65 -6.16 -24.68
N GLU A 140 -2.40 -6.95 -25.73
CA GLU A 140 -3.37 -7.86 -26.35
C GLU A 140 -3.75 -9.00 -25.40
N SER A 141 -2.76 -9.68 -24.80
CA SER A 141 -3.02 -10.80 -23.90
C SER A 141 -3.77 -10.37 -22.64
N LEU A 142 -3.41 -9.24 -22.04
CA LEU A 142 -4.13 -8.69 -20.90
C LEU A 142 -5.56 -8.30 -21.25
N ALA A 143 -5.76 -7.64 -22.40
CA ALA A 143 -7.09 -7.25 -22.86
C ALA A 143 -8.00 -8.47 -23.09
N LEU A 144 -7.45 -9.55 -23.69
CA LEU A 144 -8.16 -10.80 -23.91
C LEU A 144 -8.61 -11.45 -22.59
N GLU A 145 -7.70 -11.52 -21.61
CA GLU A 145 -7.96 -12.13 -20.29
C GLU A 145 -9.12 -11.45 -19.52
N ILE A 146 -9.32 -10.15 -19.78
CA ILE A 146 -10.38 -9.37 -19.09
C ILE A 146 -11.60 -9.13 -19.98
N GLY A 147 -11.63 -9.71 -21.19
CA GLY A 147 -12.77 -9.57 -22.13
C GLY A 147 -12.96 -8.15 -22.64
N MET A 148 -11.87 -7.43 -22.93
CA MET A 148 -11.91 -6.07 -23.49
C MET A 148 -11.17 -6.00 -24.84
N SER A 149 -11.57 -5.06 -25.71
CA SER A 149 -10.72 -4.73 -26.84
C SER A 149 -9.45 -4.01 -26.38
N ARG A 150 -8.36 -4.16 -27.13
CA ARG A 150 -7.05 -3.54 -26.83
C ARG A 150 -7.15 -2.03 -26.58
N SER A 151 -7.87 -1.31 -27.42
CA SER A 151 -8.00 0.15 -27.32
C SER A 151 -8.81 0.59 -26.12
N VAL A 152 -9.92 -0.10 -25.85
CA VAL A 152 -10.78 0.19 -24.68
C VAL A 152 -10.01 -0.11 -23.39
N PHE A 153 -9.32 -1.26 -23.30
CA PHE A 153 -8.48 -1.60 -22.17
C PHE A 153 -7.39 -0.56 -21.92
N PHE A 154 -6.63 -0.19 -22.95
CA PHE A 154 -5.55 0.80 -22.82
C PHE A 154 -6.05 2.13 -22.26
N ASN A 155 -7.14 2.65 -22.83
CA ASN A 155 -7.71 3.94 -22.44
C ASN A 155 -8.30 3.89 -21.01
N GLN A 156 -9.06 2.84 -20.68
CA GLN A 156 -9.66 2.68 -19.35
C GLN A 156 -8.59 2.50 -18.28
N PHE A 157 -7.60 1.64 -18.53
CA PHE A 157 -6.49 1.43 -17.60
C PHE A 157 -5.70 2.73 -17.38
N LYS A 158 -5.33 3.45 -18.46
CA LYS A 158 -4.61 4.73 -18.35
C LYS A 158 -5.42 5.80 -17.62
N LYS A 159 -6.74 5.84 -17.82
CA LYS A 159 -7.64 6.77 -17.12
C LYS A 159 -7.66 6.50 -15.61
N LEU A 160 -7.74 5.23 -15.20
CA LEU A 160 -7.91 4.84 -13.80
C LEU A 160 -6.57 4.69 -13.06
N VAL A 161 -5.53 4.18 -13.73
CA VAL A 161 -4.22 3.88 -13.10
C VAL A 161 -3.20 5.01 -13.29
N HIS A 162 -3.51 5.99 -14.17
CA HIS A 162 -2.64 7.11 -14.55
C HIS A 162 -1.32 6.71 -15.23
N GLU A 163 -1.18 5.44 -15.60
CA GLU A 163 -0.06 4.93 -16.39
C GLU A 163 -0.53 3.83 -17.37
N THR A 164 0.29 3.49 -18.35
CA THR A 164 -0.05 2.43 -19.31
C THR A 164 0.09 1.04 -18.67
N PRO A 165 -0.66 0.01 -19.14
CA PRO A 165 -0.55 -1.36 -18.60
C PRO A 165 0.88 -1.91 -18.56
N LEU A 166 1.66 -1.71 -19.65
CA LEU A 166 3.04 -2.20 -19.72
C LEU A 166 4.02 -1.37 -18.89
N SER A 167 3.74 -0.07 -18.67
CA SER A 167 4.49 0.74 -17.71
C SER A 167 4.26 0.26 -16.29
N TYR A 168 3.00 -0.02 -15.93
CA TYR A 168 2.63 -0.58 -14.64
C TYR A 168 3.31 -1.93 -14.39
N LEU A 169 3.27 -2.85 -15.37
CA LEU A 169 3.98 -4.14 -15.30
C LEU A 169 5.48 -3.93 -15.04
N THR A 170 6.12 -3.03 -15.80
CA THR A 170 7.54 -2.73 -15.63
C THR A 170 7.84 -2.21 -14.23
N ASN A 171 7.05 -1.25 -13.75
CA ASN A 171 7.21 -0.69 -12.41
C ASN A 171 6.98 -1.75 -11.32
N TRP A 172 6.02 -2.66 -11.53
CA TRP A 172 5.76 -3.77 -10.62
C TRP A 172 6.92 -4.76 -10.55
N ARG A 173 7.46 -5.17 -11.71
CA ARG A 173 8.67 -6.02 -11.80
C ARG A 173 9.85 -5.42 -11.06
N ILE A 174 10.09 -4.12 -11.22
CA ILE A 174 11.19 -3.43 -10.53
C ILE A 174 10.96 -3.42 -9.01
N ARG A 175 9.75 -3.17 -8.52
CA ARG A 175 9.43 -3.25 -7.09
C ARG A 175 9.67 -4.66 -6.52
N GLN A 176 9.23 -5.70 -7.23
CA GLN A 176 9.51 -7.08 -6.81
C GLN A 176 11.02 -7.38 -6.79
N ALA A 177 11.75 -6.92 -7.80
CA ALA A 177 13.21 -7.06 -7.82
C ALA A 177 13.89 -6.33 -6.66
N GLN A 178 13.46 -5.11 -6.32
CA GLN A 178 13.97 -4.38 -5.15
C GLN A 178 13.77 -5.18 -3.86
N LYS A 179 12.59 -5.78 -3.68
CA LYS A 179 12.28 -6.64 -2.54
C LYS A 179 13.19 -7.87 -2.50
N LEU A 180 13.35 -8.58 -3.62
CA LEU A 180 14.21 -9.76 -3.70
C LEU A 180 15.70 -9.42 -3.47
N LEU A 181 16.17 -8.28 -3.98
CA LEU A 181 17.53 -7.81 -3.75
C LEU A 181 17.85 -7.56 -2.27
N MET A 182 16.85 -7.21 -1.47
CA MET A 182 17.00 -6.95 -0.04
C MET A 182 16.82 -8.21 0.82
N MET A 183 15.95 -9.13 0.41
CA MET A 183 15.49 -10.25 1.24
C MET A 183 16.09 -11.60 0.86
N SER A 184 16.78 -11.70 -0.27
CA SER A 184 17.35 -12.97 -0.75
C SER A 184 18.82 -12.84 -1.13
N ASN A 185 19.53 -13.98 -1.06
CA ASN A 185 20.91 -14.10 -1.54
C ASN A 185 21.00 -14.53 -3.02
N SER A 186 19.84 -14.62 -3.72
CA SER A 186 19.80 -14.98 -5.14
C SER A 186 20.68 -14.06 -5.97
N ASN A 187 21.33 -14.60 -7.00
CA ASN A 187 22.12 -13.78 -7.90
C ASN A 187 21.25 -12.85 -8.76
N ILE A 188 21.85 -11.84 -9.36
CA ILE A 188 21.11 -10.81 -10.13
C ILE A 188 20.41 -11.43 -11.34
N SER A 189 21.02 -12.42 -11.98
CA SER A 189 20.45 -13.12 -13.13
C SER A 189 19.18 -13.90 -12.74
N GLU A 190 19.23 -14.63 -11.62
CA GLU A 190 18.05 -15.34 -11.08
C GLU A 190 16.91 -14.39 -10.76
N ILE A 191 17.21 -13.25 -10.12
CA ILE A 191 16.21 -12.22 -9.84
C ILE A 191 15.63 -11.66 -11.15
N ALA A 192 16.46 -11.37 -12.14
CA ALA A 192 15.99 -10.87 -13.44
C ALA A 192 14.98 -11.83 -14.08
N VAL A 193 15.29 -13.13 -14.11
CA VAL A 193 14.40 -14.17 -14.64
C VAL A 193 13.12 -14.28 -13.83
N SER A 194 13.22 -14.30 -12.49
CA SER A 194 12.06 -14.46 -11.59
C SER A 194 11.04 -13.33 -11.71
N VAL A 195 11.49 -12.13 -12.10
CA VAL A 195 10.61 -10.98 -12.32
C VAL A 195 10.22 -10.77 -13.79
N GLY A 196 10.62 -11.70 -14.68
CA GLY A 196 10.16 -11.75 -16.09
C GLY A 196 11.04 -11.04 -17.10
N TYR A 197 12.34 -10.90 -16.84
CA TYR A 197 13.31 -10.45 -17.84
C TYR A 197 14.05 -11.64 -18.42
N GLN A 198 14.19 -11.66 -19.78
CA GLN A 198 14.88 -12.74 -20.49
C GLN A 198 16.40 -12.62 -20.45
N SER A 199 16.92 -11.44 -20.08
CA SER A 199 18.36 -11.24 -19.93
C SER A 199 18.68 -10.30 -18.78
N GLU A 200 19.79 -10.57 -18.09
CA GLU A 200 20.31 -9.71 -17.05
C GLU A 200 20.68 -8.31 -17.58
N ALA A 201 21.16 -8.20 -18.82
CA ALA A 201 21.50 -6.93 -19.41
C ALA A 201 20.28 -6.01 -19.61
N ALA A 202 19.15 -6.57 -20.08
CA ALA A 202 17.89 -5.84 -20.21
C ALA A 202 17.36 -5.42 -18.83
N PHE A 203 17.42 -6.32 -17.85
CA PHE A 203 17.03 -6.04 -16.48
C PHE A 203 17.88 -4.91 -15.89
N ASN A 204 19.21 -4.99 -15.94
CA ASN A 204 20.12 -3.98 -15.39
C ASN A 204 19.86 -2.58 -15.97
N ARG A 205 19.61 -2.48 -17.28
CA ARG A 205 19.28 -1.22 -17.95
C ARG A 205 17.98 -0.63 -17.43
N ILE A 206 16.91 -1.44 -17.38
CA ILE A 206 15.59 -0.97 -16.94
C ILE A 206 15.61 -0.64 -15.44
N PHE A 207 16.23 -1.49 -14.62
CA PHE A 207 16.35 -1.25 -13.19
C PHE A 207 17.09 0.06 -12.90
N LYS A 208 18.25 0.30 -13.55
CA LYS A 208 19.00 1.55 -13.41
C LYS A 208 18.19 2.76 -13.87
N SER A 209 17.45 2.65 -14.97
CA SER A 209 16.59 3.73 -15.47
C SER A 209 15.48 4.08 -14.48
N LYS A 210 14.92 3.10 -13.76
CA LYS A 210 13.81 3.30 -12.82
C LYS A 210 14.25 3.69 -11.41
N THR A 211 15.44 3.26 -10.97
CA THR A 211 15.91 3.45 -9.58
C THR A 211 17.12 4.38 -9.46
N GLY A 212 17.72 4.78 -10.57
CA GLY A 212 18.95 5.56 -10.62
C GLY A 212 20.23 4.75 -10.37
N GLN A 213 20.13 3.49 -9.94
CA GLN A 213 21.25 2.63 -9.54
C GLN A 213 21.18 1.26 -10.22
N THR A 214 22.34 0.60 -10.38
CA THR A 214 22.34 -0.80 -10.81
C THR A 214 21.86 -1.72 -9.67
N PRO A 215 21.31 -2.92 -9.98
CA PRO A 215 20.86 -3.86 -8.94
C PRO A 215 21.95 -4.20 -7.91
N ALA A 216 23.21 -4.37 -8.37
CA ALA A 216 24.33 -4.67 -7.48
C ALA A 216 24.64 -3.51 -6.51
N VAL A 217 24.59 -2.27 -6.98
CA VAL A 217 24.77 -1.08 -6.14
C VAL A 217 23.61 -0.94 -5.17
N TYR A 218 22.37 -1.15 -5.65
CA TYR A 218 21.16 -1.09 -4.84
C TYR A 218 21.22 -2.09 -3.67
N ARG A 219 21.59 -3.34 -3.92
CA ARG A 219 21.77 -4.37 -2.87
C ARG A 219 22.77 -3.92 -1.82
N ARG A 220 23.96 -3.44 -2.23
CA ARG A 220 24.99 -3.01 -1.28
C ARG A 220 24.58 -1.81 -0.44
N SER A 221 23.90 -0.84 -1.01
CA SER A 221 23.48 0.39 -0.31
C SER A 221 22.41 0.16 0.76
N LYS A 222 21.68 -0.96 0.68
CA LYS A 222 20.61 -1.30 1.65
C LYS A 222 21.06 -2.30 2.72
N LEU A 223 22.13 -3.05 2.48
CA LEU A 223 22.75 -3.93 3.49
C LEU A 223 23.61 -3.15 4.52
N LEU A 224 23.90 -1.89 4.26
CA LEU A 224 24.70 -1.01 5.13
C LEU A 224 23.84 -0.07 6.01
N LYS A 225 22.52 -0.25 6.02
CA LYS A 225 21.58 0.43 6.90
C LYS A 225 20.90 -0.55 7.85
#